data_2fedce7a16963d9bdaf71ec66db762da
#
_entry.id   2fedce7a16963d9bdaf71ec66db762da
#
_cell.length_a   1.000
_cell.length_b   1.000
_cell.length_c   1.000
_cell.angle_alpha   90.00
_cell.angle_beta   90.00
_cell.angle_gamma   90.00
#
_symmetry.space_group_name_H-M   'P 1'
#
loop_
_entity.id
_entity.type
_entity.pdbx_description
1 polymer ?
#
loop_
_entity_poly.entity_id
_entity_poly.type
_entity_poly.pdbx_seq_one_letter_code
_entity_poly.pdbx_strand_id
1 'polypeptide(L)'
;MLLNKKSLDCISAFASSDPTRYMLQGVHIEASGNMIATDGHILGILTPGDSLEEKDFPSIGQSAGDVPALVPCTLAIDGIKALSRAIPTKSRMPIVKHALLDHTATNANGKAVFHVTDLENPQVVNVAKLDGTFPNYVAVMPKDPTVYRIVFDAELLKRVATAALTLGKDQKETAIELEFTASGLSAMKATTTNKDGQTLTAVVMPLRGSRPREEYGLLVPAIIEDTVTT
;
A
#
# COMPACT_ATOMS: atom_id res chain seq x y z
N MET A 1 7.32 15.00 9.07
CA MET A 1 6.63 14.23 8.03
C MET A 1 5.13 14.36 8.20
N LEU A 2 4.41 14.66 7.12
CA LEU A 2 2.95 14.76 7.13
C LEU A 2 2.31 13.47 6.61
N LEU A 3 1.35 12.93 7.35
CA LEU A 3 0.60 11.72 7.02
C LEU A 3 -0.89 12.02 6.96
N ASN A 4 -1.56 11.61 5.90
CA ASN A 4 -3.00 11.74 5.79
C ASN A 4 -3.72 10.41 6.03
N LYS A 5 -5.02 10.50 6.31
CA LYS A 5 -5.87 9.34 6.58
C LYS A 5 -5.84 8.31 5.45
N LYS A 6 -5.90 8.74 4.17
CA LYS A 6 -5.92 7.81 3.03
C LYS A 6 -4.63 7.00 2.94
N SER A 7 -3.48 7.65 3.18
CA SER A 7 -2.18 6.99 3.19
C SER A 7 -2.09 5.94 4.30
N LEU A 8 -2.54 6.29 5.52
CA LEU A 8 -2.53 5.39 6.67
C LEU A 8 -3.47 4.19 6.45
N ASP A 9 -4.69 4.43 5.97
CA ASP A 9 -5.66 3.36 5.68
C ASP A 9 -5.16 2.44 4.56
N CYS A 10 -4.55 3.03 3.50
CA CYS A 10 -3.99 2.27 2.38
C CYS A 10 -2.89 1.32 2.85
N ILE A 11 -1.86 1.85 3.52
CA ILE A 11 -0.71 1.02 3.92
C ILE A 11 -1.07 0.00 5.01
N SER A 12 -2.03 0.33 5.87
CA SER A 12 -2.51 -0.56 6.92
C SER A 12 -3.11 -1.87 6.39
N ALA A 13 -3.60 -1.88 5.16
CA ALA A 13 -4.18 -3.07 4.53
C ALA A 13 -3.16 -4.18 4.24
N PHE A 14 -1.87 -3.85 4.24
CA PHE A 14 -0.77 -4.77 3.97
C PHE A 14 -0.13 -5.36 5.24
N ALA A 15 -0.43 -4.80 6.42
CA ALA A 15 0.13 -5.28 7.68
C ALA A 15 -0.51 -6.62 8.10
N SER A 16 0.30 -7.48 8.73
CA SER A 16 -0.18 -8.76 9.24
C SER A 16 -1.16 -8.61 10.40
N SER A 17 -2.16 -9.47 10.43
CA SER A 17 -3.04 -9.66 11.58
C SER A 17 -2.59 -10.82 12.49
N ASP A 18 -1.55 -11.57 12.10
CA ASP A 18 -1.03 -12.73 12.83
C ASP A 18 -0.19 -12.27 14.04
N PRO A 19 -0.61 -12.55 15.28
CA PRO A 19 0.12 -12.15 16.49
C PRO A 19 1.50 -12.82 16.63
N THR A 20 1.75 -13.92 15.93
CA THR A 20 3.05 -14.60 15.96
C THR A 20 4.10 -13.87 15.14
N ARG A 21 3.69 -13.00 14.23
CA ARG A 21 4.56 -12.22 13.33
C ARG A 21 4.68 -10.78 13.81
N TYR A 22 5.18 -10.58 15.02
CA TYR A 22 5.22 -9.30 15.72
C TYR A 22 5.68 -8.11 14.85
N MET A 23 6.83 -8.24 14.15
CA MET A 23 7.35 -7.14 13.32
C MET A 23 6.49 -6.83 12.08
N LEU A 24 5.69 -7.78 11.61
CA LEU A 24 4.79 -7.58 10.48
C LEU A 24 3.43 -6.96 10.88
N GLN A 25 3.15 -6.86 12.19
CA GLN A 25 1.98 -6.15 12.70
C GLN A 25 2.16 -4.63 12.74
N GLY A 26 3.08 -4.10 11.96
CA GLY A 26 3.41 -2.69 11.93
C GLY A 26 3.58 -2.13 10.54
N VAL A 27 3.67 -0.81 10.51
CA VAL A 27 4.05 -0.03 9.34
C VAL A 27 5.46 0.51 9.57
N HIS A 28 6.39 0.14 8.70
CA HIS A 28 7.75 0.67 8.74
C HIS A 28 7.81 1.99 7.98
N ILE A 29 8.39 3.00 8.60
CA ILE A 29 8.67 4.30 7.99
C ILE A 29 10.17 4.43 7.80
N GLU A 30 10.60 4.65 6.58
CA GLU A 30 12.01 4.87 6.22
C GLU A 30 12.44 6.32 6.39
N ALA A 31 13.75 6.57 6.37
CA ALA A 31 14.31 7.92 6.35
C ALA A 31 13.87 8.73 5.12
N SER A 32 13.58 8.07 4.01
CA SER A 32 13.00 8.67 2.79
C SER A 32 11.54 9.13 2.97
N GLY A 33 10.89 8.71 4.06
CA GLY A 33 9.46 8.90 4.27
C GLY A 33 8.56 7.82 3.64
N ASN A 34 9.11 6.83 2.95
CA ASN A 34 8.34 5.70 2.46
C ASN A 34 7.72 4.95 3.64
N MET A 35 6.47 4.52 3.45
CA MET A 35 5.79 3.65 4.39
C MET A 35 5.67 2.25 3.80
N ILE A 36 6.11 1.25 4.54
CA ILE A 36 6.16 -0.14 4.08
C ILE A 36 5.38 -1.02 5.05
N ALA A 37 4.57 -1.92 4.54
CA ALA A 37 3.92 -2.96 5.32
C ALA A 37 3.83 -4.26 4.53
N THR A 38 3.85 -5.39 5.23
CA THR A 38 3.72 -6.73 4.63
C THR A 38 3.13 -7.70 5.65
N ASP A 39 2.42 -8.71 5.17
CA ASP A 39 1.98 -9.85 5.97
C ASP A 39 2.79 -11.13 5.66
N GLY A 40 3.79 -11.02 4.76
CA GLY A 40 4.60 -12.13 4.28
C GLY A 40 4.09 -12.76 2.97
N HIS A 41 2.88 -12.40 2.52
CA HIS A 41 2.29 -12.83 1.24
C HIS A 41 2.11 -11.66 0.28
N ILE A 42 1.84 -10.48 0.82
CA ILE A 42 1.74 -9.22 0.06
C ILE A 42 2.68 -8.18 0.66
N LEU A 43 3.12 -7.25 -0.16
CA LEU A 43 3.96 -6.11 0.22
C LEU A 43 3.37 -4.83 -0.35
N GLY A 44 3.18 -3.83 0.50
CA GLY A 44 2.83 -2.47 0.11
C GLY A 44 3.97 -1.51 0.39
N ILE A 45 4.29 -0.65 -0.57
CA ILE A 45 5.22 0.47 -0.43
C ILE A 45 4.47 1.72 -0.86
N LEU A 46 4.33 2.66 0.06
CA LEU A 46 3.68 3.93 -0.21
C LEU A 46 4.70 5.05 -0.09
N THR A 47 4.96 5.70 -1.22
CA THR A 47 5.86 6.86 -1.29
C THR A 47 5.08 8.12 -0.91
N PRO A 48 5.67 9.04 -0.12
CA PRO A 48 5.03 10.32 0.21
C PRO A 48 4.77 11.14 -1.05
N GLY A 49 3.67 11.91 -1.04
CA GLY A 49 3.37 12.86 -2.12
C GLY A 49 3.95 14.25 -1.81
N ASP A 50 4.28 15.01 -2.83
CA ASP A 50 5.03 16.30 -2.75
C ASP A 50 4.15 17.54 -2.49
N SER A 51 2.88 17.38 -2.04
CA SER A 51 1.92 18.48 -2.13
C SER A 51 1.85 19.42 -0.93
N LEU A 52 2.42 19.08 0.22
CA LEU A 52 2.36 19.89 1.45
C LEU A 52 3.67 19.79 2.22
N GLU A 53 4.13 20.92 2.73
CA GLU A 53 5.35 20.99 3.54
C GLU A 53 5.01 21.00 5.05
N GLU A 54 5.89 20.44 5.86
CA GLU A 54 5.73 20.40 7.31
C GLU A 54 5.58 21.79 7.94
N LYS A 55 6.25 22.79 7.37
CA LYS A 55 6.17 24.18 7.81
C LYS A 55 4.77 24.79 7.71
N ASP A 56 3.92 24.23 6.84
CA ASP A 56 2.56 24.71 6.64
C ASP A 56 1.59 24.15 7.69
N PHE A 57 2.03 23.17 8.49
CA PHE A 57 1.21 22.63 9.57
C PHE A 57 1.09 23.64 10.71
N PRO A 58 -0.12 23.86 11.26
CA PRO A 58 -0.34 24.81 12.35
C PRO A 58 0.57 24.50 13.54
N SER A 59 1.36 25.49 13.98
CA SER A 59 2.27 25.34 15.11
C SER A 59 1.51 25.03 16.38
N ILE A 60 1.66 23.83 16.89
CA ILE A 60 1.14 23.41 18.18
C ILE A 60 2.31 23.48 19.17
N GLY A 61 2.67 24.70 19.59
CA GLY A 61 3.60 24.89 20.70
C GLY A 61 5.09 24.60 20.41
N GLN A 62 5.50 24.49 19.15
CA GLN A 62 6.91 24.30 18.79
C GLN A 62 7.46 25.50 18.02
N SER A 63 8.66 25.93 18.42
CA SER A 63 9.46 26.87 17.65
C SER A 63 9.94 26.21 16.36
N ALA A 64 9.99 26.96 15.26
CA ALA A 64 10.61 26.55 14.00
C ALA A 64 12.13 26.38 14.22
N GLY A 65 12.53 25.22 14.70
CA GLY A 65 13.91 24.77 14.75
C GLY A 65 14.21 23.84 13.59
N ASP A 66 15.48 23.57 13.35
CA ASP A 66 15.90 22.55 12.37
C ASP A 66 15.15 21.25 12.62
N VAL A 67 14.38 20.81 11.63
CA VAL A 67 13.65 19.52 11.71
C VAL A 67 14.69 18.42 11.63
N PRO A 68 14.89 17.63 12.69
CA PRO A 68 15.86 16.54 12.64
C PRO A 68 15.47 15.51 11.58
N ALA A 69 16.47 14.85 10.99
CA ALA A 69 16.25 13.82 10.01
C ALA A 69 15.33 12.71 10.56
N LEU A 70 14.44 12.22 9.73
CA LEU A 70 13.54 11.11 10.07
C LEU A 70 14.35 9.85 10.39
N VAL A 71 14.23 9.37 11.61
CA VAL A 71 14.84 8.10 12.02
C VAL A 71 13.90 6.95 11.65
N PRO A 72 14.33 5.96 10.86
CA PRO A 72 13.51 4.82 10.49
C PRO A 72 12.93 4.12 11.72
N CYS A 73 11.64 3.80 11.67
CA CYS A 73 10.96 3.10 12.76
C CYS A 73 9.78 2.28 12.26
N THR A 74 9.42 1.23 13.00
CA THR A 74 8.22 0.45 12.74
C THR A 74 7.17 0.80 13.78
N LEU A 75 5.99 1.19 13.34
CA LEU A 75 4.88 1.64 14.17
C LEU A 75 3.80 0.58 14.25
N ALA A 76 3.31 0.31 15.46
CA ALA A 76 2.26 -0.69 15.68
C ALA A 76 0.98 -0.34 14.93
N ILE A 77 0.39 -1.34 14.25
CA ILE A 77 -0.79 -1.17 13.40
C ILE A 77 -1.99 -0.58 14.15
N ASP A 78 -2.20 -0.95 15.40
CA ASP A 78 -3.31 -0.41 16.21
C ASP A 78 -3.16 1.07 16.48
N GLY A 79 -1.92 1.53 16.70
CA GLY A 79 -1.59 2.94 16.84
C GLY A 79 -1.81 3.71 15.52
N ILE A 80 -1.42 3.14 14.40
CA ILE A 80 -1.66 3.69 13.05
C ILE A 80 -3.18 3.82 12.79
N LYS A 81 -3.97 2.80 13.12
CA LYS A 81 -5.44 2.87 12.99
C LYS A 81 -6.07 3.90 13.93
N ALA A 82 -5.53 4.07 15.14
CA ALA A 82 -5.97 5.10 16.06
C ALA A 82 -5.64 6.51 15.52
N LEU A 83 -4.43 6.70 15.01
CA LEU A 83 -4.00 7.93 14.36
C LEU A 83 -4.90 8.27 13.15
N SER A 84 -5.17 7.31 12.27
CA SER A 84 -6.05 7.48 11.12
C SER A 84 -7.46 7.96 11.52
N ARG A 85 -7.99 7.48 12.65
CA ARG A 85 -9.30 7.92 13.17
C ARG A 85 -9.27 9.32 13.78
N ALA A 86 -8.13 9.72 14.34
CA ALA A 86 -7.97 11.04 14.94
C ALA A 86 -7.87 12.16 13.89
N ILE A 87 -7.41 11.87 12.67
CA ILE A 87 -7.26 12.87 11.61
C ILE A 87 -8.64 13.37 11.14
N PRO A 88 -8.88 14.71 11.18
CA PRO A 88 -10.11 15.30 10.71
C PRO A 88 -10.35 15.07 9.21
N THR A 89 -11.55 14.67 8.82
CA THR A 89 -11.89 14.41 7.41
C THR A 89 -12.71 15.52 6.77
N LYS A 90 -13.42 16.32 7.57
CA LYS A 90 -14.42 17.30 7.12
C LYS A 90 -13.89 18.74 7.10
N SER A 91 -12.60 18.96 7.09
CA SER A 91 -12.05 20.32 7.00
C SER A 91 -11.97 20.82 5.56
N ARG A 92 -12.14 22.15 5.38
CA ARG A 92 -11.88 22.84 4.11
C ARG A 92 -10.39 23.09 3.87
N MET A 93 -9.59 23.11 4.93
CA MET A 93 -8.14 23.33 4.87
C MET A 93 -7.42 22.00 4.68
N PRO A 94 -6.67 21.81 3.57
CA PRO A 94 -5.99 20.53 3.28
C PRO A 94 -5.01 20.10 4.37
N ILE A 95 -4.28 21.06 4.96
CA ILE A 95 -3.23 20.78 5.94
C ILE A 95 -3.75 20.11 7.22
N VAL A 96 -4.94 20.50 7.73
CA VAL A 96 -5.53 19.87 8.92
C VAL A 96 -6.05 18.45 8.69
N LYS A 97 -6.06 17.99 7.44
CA LYS A 97 -6.35 16.58 7.11
C LYS A 97 -5.11 15.69 7.21
N HIS A 98 -4.07 16.17 7.87
CA HIS A 98 -2.81 15.48 8.08
C HIS A 98 -2.47 15.41 9.56
N ALA A 99 -1.68 14.41 9.91
CA ALA A 99 -0.98 14.32 11.16
C ALA A 99 0.49 14.67 10.93
N LEU A 100 1.06 15.48 11.79
CA LEU A 100 2.49 15.80 11.78
C LEU A 100 3.22 14.86 12.72
N LEU A 101 4.17 14.10 12.20
CA LEU A 101 5.10 13.31 12.99
C LEU A 101 6.13 14.25 13.64
N ASP A 102 6.18 14.24 14.97
CA ASP A 102 7.20 14.95 15.74
C ASP A 102 8.49 14.12 15.79
N HIS A 103 9.48 14.55 15.02
CA HIS A 103 10.78 13.88 14.93
C HIS A 103 11.58 13.99 16.23
N THR A 104 11.39 15.06 17.02
CA THR A 104 12.13 15.29 18.25
C THR A 104 11.60 14.45 19.41
N ALA A 105 10.29 14.39 19.58
CA ALA A 105 9.63 13.61 20.63
C ALA A 105 9.67 12.10 20.34
N THR A 106 9.76 11.72 19.05
CA THR A 106 9.75 10.32 18.62
C THR A 106 10.90 9.49 19.19
N ASN A 107 12.00 10.10 19.59
CA ASN A 107 13.20 9.37 20.05
C ASN A 107 13.26 9.06 21.55
N ALA A 108 12.46 9.74 22.39
CA ALA A 108 12.68 9.73 23.83
C ALA A 108 12.07 8.54 24.59
N ASN A 109 10.96 7.95 24.14
CA ASN A 109 10.16 7.01 24.98
C ASN A 109 9.65 5.75 24.27
N GLY A 110 10.30 5.28 23.19
CA GLY A 110 9.82 4.12 22.45
C GLY A 110 8.46 4.33 21.75
N LYS A 111 8.02 5.59 21.60
CA LYS A 111 6.79 5.98 20.95
C LYS A 111 7.07 7.02 19.87
N ALA A 112 6.31 6.97 18.79
CA ALA A 112 6.22 8.04 17.82
C ALA A 112 5.09 8.98 18.24
N VAL A 113 5.36 10.28 18.23
CA VAL A 113 4.43 11.33 18.63
C VAL A 113 3.88 12.00 17.38
N PHE A 114 2.55 12.07 17.27
CA PHE A 114 1.87 12.73 16.16
C PHE A 114 0.99 13.86 16.67
N HIS A 115 1.09 15.00 16.02
CA HIS A 115 0.20 16.14 16.25
C HIS A 115 -0.91 16.14 15.21
N VAL A 116 -2.15 16.27 15.68
CA VAL A 116 -3.36 16.36 14.87
C VAL A 116 -4.16 17.56 15.37
N THR A 117 -4.76 18.33 14.50
CA THR A 117 -5.59 19.47 14.88
C THR A 117 -6.76 19.68 13.92
N ASP A 118 -7.87 20.17 14.47
CA ASP A 118 -8.99 20.77 13.71
C ASP A 118 -8.95 22.31 13.75
N LEU A 119 -7.87 22.90 14.27
CA LEU A 119 -7.60 24.29 14.59
C LEU A 119 -8.15 24.77 15.94
N GLU A 120 -9.18 24.14 16.45
CA GLU A 120 -9.79 24.48 17.76
C GLU A 120 -9.24 23.55 18.86
N ASN A 121 -9.06 22.26 18.53
CA ASN A 121 -8.69 21.21 19.47
C ASN A 121 -7.42 20.48 19.01
N PRO A 122 -6.22 20.95 19.41
CA PRO A 122 -5.00 20.22 19.14
C PRO A 122 -4.96 18.90 19.94
N GLN A 123 -4.58 17.82 19.28
CA GLN A 123 -4.46 16.49 19.89
C GLN A 123 -3.07 15.92 19.66
N VAL A 124 -2.57 15.17 20.64
CA VAL A 124 -1.33 14.40 20.53
C VAL A 124 -1.66 12.92 20.55
N VAL A 125 -1.27 12.22 19.50
CA VAL A 125 -1.47 10.77 19.36
C VAL A 125 -0.10 10.09 19.50
N ASN A 126 0.02 9.22 20.49
CA ASN A 126 1.22 8.43 20.72
C ASN A 126 1.05 7.04 20.10
N VAL A 127 1.94 6.68 19.20
CA VAL A 127 1.98 5.38 18.52
C VAL A 127 3.18 4.59 19.01
N ALA A 128 2.95 3.37 19.49
CA ALA A 128 4.04 2.50 19.95
C ALA A 128 4.95 2.12 18.78
N LYS A 129 6.26 2.19 19.00
CA LYS A 129 7.25 1.60 18.10
C LYS A 129 7.39 0.12 18.41
N LEU A 130 7.52 -0.69 17.38
CA LEU A 130 7.87 -2.09 17.51
C LEU A 130 9.40 -2.22 17.57
N ASP A 131 9.89 -2.90 18.60
CA ASP A 131 11.32 -3.16 18.77
C ASP A 131 11.75 -4.33 17.88
N GLY A 132 12.76 -4.10 17.05
CA GLY A 132 13.31 -5.11 16.15
C GLY A 132 13.63 -4.57 14.77
N THR A 133 14.18 -5.43 13.93
CA THR A 133 14.51 -5.09 12.54
C THR A 133 13.37 -5.48 11.62
N PHE A 134 12.87 -4.51 10.83
CA PHE A 134 11.89 -4.81 9.80
C PHE A 134 12.54 -5.70 8.72
N PRO A 135 11.80 -6.67 8.15
CA PRO A 135 12.35 -7.57 7.12
C PRO A 135 12.90 -6.81 5.92
N ASN A 136 13.96 -7.37 5.31
CA ASN A 136 14.54 -6.83 4.09
C ASN A 136 13.60 -7.06 2.89
N TYR A 137 12.65 -6.15 2.72
CA TYR A 137 11.67 -6.22 1.64
C TYR A 137 12.27 -6.00 0.24
N VAL A 138 13.44 -5.34 0.15
CA VAL A 138 14.12 -5.12 -1.14
C VAL A 138 14.55 -6.43 -1.77
N ALA A 139 14.83 -7.45 -0.96
CA ALA A 139 15.22 -8.77 -1.44
C ALA A 139 14.09 -9.50 -2.22
N VAL A 140 12.83 -9.20 -1.92
CA VAL A 140 11.66 -9.82 -2.58
C VAL A 140 11.13 -9.00 -3.77
N MET A 141 11.69 -7.82 -4.02
CA MET A 141 11.31 -7.03 -5.20
C MET A 141 11.73 -7.74 -6.49
N PRO A 142 10.84 -7.81 -7.50
CA PRO A 142 11.17 -8.39 -8.79
C PRO A 142 12.37 -7.68 -9.42
N LYS A 143 13.37 -8.47 -9.82
CA LYS A 143 14.60 -7.97 -10.45
C LYS A 143 14.63 -8.18 -11.95
N ASP A 144 13.79 -9.11 -12.43
CA ASP A 144 13.70 -9.41 -13.85
C ASP A 144 13.02 -8.27 -14.62
N PRO A 145 13.37 -8.06 -15.90
CA PRO A 145 12.74 -7.04 -16.71
C PRO A 145 11.23 -7.31 -16.86
N THR A 146 10.46 -6.23 -16.82
CA THR A 146 9.00 -6.31 -16.99
C THR A 146 8.67 -6.78 -18.42
N VAL A 147 8.01 -7.92 -18.55
CA VAL A 147 7.58 -8.49 -19.85
C VAL A 147 6.23 -7.90 -20.30
N TYR A 148 5.31 -7.72 -19.35
CA TYR A 148 3.99 -7.15 -19.63
C TYR A 148 3.64 -6.05 -18.63
N ARG A 149 2.97 -5.01 -19.13
CA ARG A 149 2.37 -3.97 -18.30
C ARG A 149 0.95 -3.73 -18.77
N ILE A 150 -0.02 -4.13 -17.95
CA ILE A 150 -1.45 -4.02 -18.25
C ILE A 150 -2.08 -3.14 -17.17
N VAL A 151 -2.96 -2.24 -17.57
CA VAL A 151 -3.65 -1.33 -16.67
C VAL A 151 -5.12 -1.74 -16.58
N PHE A 152 -5.61 -1.96 -15.38
CA PHE A 152 -6.99 -2.28 -15.09
C PHE A 152 -7.61 -1.27 -14.15
N ASP A 153 -8.94 -1.13 -14.23
CA ASP A 153 -9.71 -0.45 -13.20
C ASP A 153 -9.72 -1.32 -11.93
N ALA A 154 -9.25 -0.72 -10.82
CA ALA A 154 -9.18 -1.41 -9.53
C ALA A 154 -10.56 -1.89 -9.03
N GLU A 155 -11.64 -1.16 -9.34
CA GLU A 155 -13.00 -1.56 -8.93
C GLU A 155 -13.45 -2.80 -9.69
N LEU A 156 -13.06 -2.98 -10.96
CA LEU A 156 -13.35 -4.21 -11.72
C LEU A 156 -12.60 -5.41 -11.14
N LEU A 157 -11.31 -5.25 -10.82
CA LEU A 157 -10.53 -6.30 -10.17
C LEU A 157 -11.11 -6.68 -8.80
N LYS A 158 -11.52 -5.69 -8.01
CA LYS A 158 -12.19 -5.92 -6.73
C LYS A 158 -13.49 -6.70 -6.89
N ARG A 159 -14.30 -6.40 -7.90
CA ARG A 159 -15.54 -7.16 -8.19
C ARG A 159 -15.25 -8.61 -8.54
N VAL A 160 -14.22 -8.89 -9.36
CA VAL A 160 -13.80 -10.26 -9.67
C VAL A 160 -13.34 -10.99 -8.41
N ALA A 161 -12.47 -10.36 -7.61
CA ALA A 161 -12.00 -10.95 -6.37
C ALA A 161 -13.13 -11.21 -5.38
N THR A 162 -14.08 -10.29 -5.25
CA THR A 162 -15.25 -10.45 -4.37
C THR A 162 -16.15 -11.60 -4.83
N ALA A 163 -16.38 -11.74 -6.14
CA ALA A 163 -17.18 -12.83 -6.70
C ALA A 163 -16.50 -14.18 -6.47
N ALA A 164 -15.18 -14.27 -6.68
CA ALA A 164 -14.40 -15.47 -6.42
C ALA A 164 -14.46 -15.88 -4.94
N LEU A 165 -14.26 -14.93 -4.02
CA LEU A 165 -14.36 -15.17 -2.57
C LEU A 165 -15.77 -15.62 -2.16
N THR A 166 -16.82 -15.12 -2.83
CA THR A 166 -18.20 -15.53 -2.57
C THR A 166 -18.42 -16.97 -2.99
N LEU A 167 -17.92 -17.36 -4.18
CA LEU A 167 -18.01 -18.73 -4.69
C LEU A 167 -17.19 -19.71 -3.84
N GLY A 168 -16.02 -19.29 -3.37
CA GLY A 168 -15.10 -20.09 -2.55
C GLY A 168 -15.30 -19.95 -1.03
N LYS A 169 -16.42 -19.40 -0.56
CA LYS A 169 -16.64 -19.05 0.85
C LYS A 169 -16.37 -20.18 1.84
N ASP A 170 -16.62 -21.43 1.45
CA ASP A 170 -16.45 -22.61 2.30
C ASP A 170 -15.09 -23.31 2.10
N GLN A 171 -14.15 -22.64 1.44
CA GLN A 171 -12.80 -23.13 1.19
C GLN A 171 -11.79 -22.40 2.05
N LYS A 172 -10.70 -23.10 2.41
CA LYS A 172 -9.59 -22.49 3.15
C LYS A 172 -8.87 -21.45 2.30
N GLU A 173 -8.74 -21.70 1.01
CA GLU A 173 -8.08 -20.82 0.05
C GLU A 173 -8.91 -20.74 -1.22
N THR A 174 -9.07 -19.52 -1.75
CA THR A 174 -9.74 -19.28 -3.03
C THR A 174 -8.73 -18.79 -4.03
N ALA A 175 -8.37 -19.62 -5.00
CA ALA A 175 -7.46 -19.25 -6.07
C ALA A 175 -8.22 -18.61 -7.25
N ILE A 176 -7.60 -17.62 -7.89
CA ILE A 176 -8.05 -17.04 -9.15
C ILE A 176 -6.92 -17.25 -10.16
N GLU A 177 -7.21 -17.96 -11.24
CA GLU A 177 -6.31 -18.10 -12.38
C GLU A 177 -6.53 -16.91 -13.32
N LEU A 178 -5.46 -16.24 -13.71
CA LEU A 178 -5.48 -15.09 -14.60
C LEU A 178 -4.77 -15.44 -15.91
N GLU A 179 -5.52 -15.38 -17.01
CA GLU A 179 -5.00 -15.65 -18.36
C GLU A 179 -4.93 -14.36 -19.16
N PHE A 180 -3.77 -14.11 -19.76
CA PHE A 180 -3.49 -12.94 -20.58
C PHE A 180 -3.13 -13.38 -21.99
N THR A 181 -3.60 -12.66 -23.00
CA THR A 181 -3.22 -12.93 -24.39
C THR A 181 -1.95 -12.15 -24.76
N ALA A 182 -1.23 -12.61 -25.77
CA ALA A 182 0.03 -12.02 -26.22
C ALA A 182 -0.10 -10.56 -26.68
N SER A 183 -1.28 -10.11 -27.10
CA SER A 183 -1.48 -8.73 -27.59
C SER A 183 -1.46 -7.67 -26.49
N GLY A 184 -1.56 -8.06 -25.20
CA GLY A 184 -1.61 -7.13 -24.06
C GLY A 184 -2.77 -6.12 -24.06
N LEU A 185 -3.55 -6.08 -25.14
CA LEU A 185 -4.71 -5.21 -25.33
C LEU A 185 -6.04 -5.97 -25.27
N SER A 186 -5.97 -7.29 -25.25
CA SER A 186 -7.14 -8.16 -25.13
C SER A 186 -7.61 -8.22 -23.67
N ALA A 187 -8.85 -8.62 -23.51
CA ALA A 187 -9.41 -8.84 -22.19
C ALA A 187 -8.61 -9.90 -21.40
N MET A 188 -8.44 -9.67 -20.12
CA MET A 188 -7.97 -10.67 -19.16
C MET A 188 -9.12 -11.62 -18.87
N LYS A 189 -8.86 -12.93 -18.91
CA LYS A 189 -9.80 -13.94 -18.41
C LYS A 189 -9.38 -14.32 -16.98
N ALA A 190 -10.33 -14.29 -16.07
CA ALA A 190 -10.15 -14.71 -14.68
C ALA A 190 -11.07 -15.92 -14.41
N THR A 191 -10.51 -17.01 -13.91
CA THR A 191 -11.25 -18.23 -13.65
C THR A 191 -11.02 -18.68 -12.20
N THR A 192 -12.09 -19.07 -11.52
CA THR A 192 -12.03 -19.70 -10.20
C THR A 192 -13.01 -20.86 -10.13
N THR A 193 -12.61 -21.95 -9.48
CA THR A 193 -13.45 -23.14 -9.31
C THR A 193 -13.56 -23.48 -7.83
N ASN A 194 -14.77 -23.70 -7.35
CA ASN A 194 -14.98 -24.12 -5.98
C ASN A 194 -14.86 -25.65 -5.82
N LYS A 195 -14.89 -26.13 -4.56
CA LYS A 195 -14.80 -27.56 -4.22
C LYS A 195 -15.93 -28.41 -4.81
N ASP A 196 -17.07 -27.80 -5.14
CA ASP A 196 -18.23 -28.46 -5.71
C ASP A 196 -18.19 -28.54 -7.25
N GLY A 197 -17.07 -28.07 -7.84
CA GLY A 197 -16.87 -28.09 -9.30
C GLY A 197 -17.55 -26.93 -10.05
N GLN A 198 -18.14 -25.96 -9.33
CA GLN A 198 -18.70 -24.78 -9.98
C GLN A 198 -17.57 -23.84 -10.38
N THR A 199 -17.60 -23.37 -11.62
CA THR A 199 -16.56 -22.51 -12.19
C THR A 199 -17.14 -21.15 -12.54
N LEU A 200 -16.55 -20.09 -11.98
CA LEU A 200 -16.78 -18.72 -12.39
C LEU A 200 -15.72 -18.34 -13.43
N THR A 201 -16.17 -17.86 -14.58
CA THR A 201 -15.30 -17.21 -15.56
C THR A 201 -15.70 -15.75 -15.68
N ALA A 202 -14.75 -14.85 -15.42
CA ALA A 202 -14.92 -13.43 -15.60
C ALA A 202 -13.97 -12.92 -16.70
N VAL A 203 -14.42 -11.90 -17.43
CA VAL A 203 -13.62 -11.24 -18.47
C VAL A 203 -13.51 -9.77 -18.12
N VAL A 204 -12.28 -9.25 -18.04
CA VAL A 204 -12.00 -7.86 -17.67
C VAL A 204 -11.24 -7.17 -18.79
N MET A 205 -11.82 -6.09 -19.29
CA MET A 205 -11.16 -5.25 -20.31
C MET A 205 -10.10 -4.38 -19.65
N PRO A 206 -8.89 -4.31 -20.23
CA PRO A 206 -7.88 -3.38 -19.77
C PRO A 206 -8.29 -1.95 -20.09
N LEU A 207 -7.86 -1.01 -19.24
CA LEU A 207 -7.93 0.41 -19.53
C LEU A 207 -6.91 0.75 -20.62
N ARG A 208 -7.32 1.56 -21.59
CA ARG A 208 -6.37 2.20 -22.49
C ARG A 208 -5.57 3.20 -21.67
N GLY A 209 -4.30 2.87 -21.39
CA GLY A 209 -3.42 3.76 -20.64
C GLY A 209 -3.30 5.10 -21.37
N SER A 210 -3.34 6.18 -20.61
CA SER A 210 -3.13 7.55 -21.13
C SER A 210 -1.68 7.85 -21.54
N ARG A 211 -0.77 6.87 -21.46
CA ARG A 211 0.63 7.02 -21.87
C ARG A 211 0.87 6.49 -23.28
N PRO A 212 1.74 7.16 -24.07
CA PRO A 212 2.08 6.69 -25.41
C PRO A 212 2.62 5.26 -25.39
N ARG A 213 2.29 4.50 -26.45
CA ARG A 213 2.72 3.11 -26.65
C ARG A 213 4.24 2.92 -26.60
N GLU A 214 4.98 3.96 -26.89
CA GLU A 214 6.45 3.99 -26.96
C GLU A 214 7.12 3.91 -25.59
N GLU A 215 6.44 4.32 -24.49
CA GLU A 215 6.97 4.18 -23.12
C GLU A 215 6.79 2.79 -22.53
N TYR A 216 5.93 1.97 -23.11
CA TYR A 216 5.74 0.58 -22.70
C TYR A 216 6.50 -0.28 -23.71
N GLY A 217 7.79 -0.47 -23.50
CA GLY A 217 8.58 -1.42 -24.26
C GLY A 217 7.94 -2.80 -24.19
N LEU A 218 7.06 -3.09 -25.13
CA LEU A 218 6.60 -4.45 -25.41
C LEU A 218 7.78 -5.17 -26.07
N LEU A 219 8.69 -5.67 -25.26
CA LEU A 219 9.50 -6.81 -25.66
C LEU A 219 8.53 -8.00 -25.70
N VAL A 220 7.86 -8.17 -26.82
CA VAL A 220 7.24 -9.45 -27.14
C VAL A 220 8.42 -10.42 -27.24
N PRO A 221 8.56 -11.44 -26.36
CA PRO A 221 9.54 -12.48 -26.62
C PRO A 221 9.23 -13.01 -28.02
N ALA A 222 10.26 -13.09 -28.87
CA ALA A 222 10.11 -13.76 -30.15
C ALA A 222 9.51 -15.15 -29.83
N ILE A 223 8.31 -15.39 -30.32
CA ILE A 223 7.72 -16.72 -30.25
C ILE A 223 8.70 -17.59 -31.00
N ILE A 224 9.40 -18.44 -30.24
CA ILE A 224 10.16 -19.54 -30.86
C ILE A 224 9.08 -20.38 -31.55
N GLU A 225 8.92 -20.18 -32.85
CA GLU A 225 8.19 -21.13 -33.68
C GLU A 225 8.96 -22.46 -33.56
N ASP A 226 8.52 -23.31 -32.66
CA ASP A 226 8.87 -24.73 -32.72
C ASP A 226 8.39 -25.23 -34.07
N THR A 227 9.28 -25.26 -35.03
CA THR A 227 9.14 -26.01 -36.26
C THR A 227 9.00 -27.47 -35.86
N VAL A 228 7.75 -27.89 -35.74
CA VAL A 228 7.40 -29.31 -35.81
C VAL A 228 7.74 -29.77 -37.23
N THR A 229 8.93 -30.26 -37.39
CA THR A 229 9.32 -31.02 -38.59
C THR A 229 8.75 -32.41 -38.43
N THR A 230 7.84 -32.76 -39.33
CA THR A 230 7.28 -34.06 -39.63
C THR A 230 8.20 -35.26 -39.44
#